data_d2e3f1da243802ee19b565d582bd889c
#
_entry.id   d2e3f1da243802ee19b565d582bd889c
#
_cell.length_a   1.000
_cell.length_b   1.000
_cell.length_c   1.000
_cell.angle_alpha   90.00
_cell.angle_beta   90.00
_cell.angle_gamma   90.00
#
_symmetry.space_group_name_H-M   'P 1'
#
loop_
_entity.id
_entity.type
_entity.pdbx_description
1 polymer ?
#
loop_
_entity_poly.entity_id
_entity_poly.type
_entity_poly.pdbx_seq_one_letter_code
_entity_poly.pdbx_strand_id
1 'polypeptide(L)'
;ITRSDMYQGMSIGVVIPAKNEAKHLPDVLRTIPDFVDKVVVVDDGSTDGTGKLVGEAELVRLEGEGVGAAIDSGHKRLLELFDGEFVSIVMAGDGQMDPSDMIALIKPISSNQAHHVKGERLDRAGKMPLIRRFGTFLLSTLTTLACGQTIRDSQCGYTATSSEVLKSWNWNSSWKGYGYPNWWLMRLSENGWRIKHVPVKAIYEGQKSGIRIVSFLPKVSLMLL
;
A
#
# COMPACT_ATOMS: atom_id res chain seq x y z
N ILE A 1 1.74 -3.88 -28.32
CA ILE A 1 2.62 -4.00 -27.14
C ILE A 1 2.14 -5.20 -26.39
N THR A 2 2.95 -6.24 -26.27
CA THR A 2 2.60 -7.44 -25.50
C THR A 2 2.68 -7.14 -23.99
N ARG A 3 2.06 -7.98 -23.16
CA ARG A 3 2.17 -7.90 -21.70
C ARG A 3 3.63 -7.91 -21.23
N SER A 4 4.48 -8.75 -21.86
CA SER A 4 5.91 -8.84 -21.60
C SER A 4 6.64 -7.52 -21.87
N ASP A 5 6.25 -6.80 -22.97
CA ASP A 5 6.86 -5.52 -23.33
C ASP A 5 6.48 -4.41 -22.33
N MET A 6 5.27 -4.47 -21.77
CA MET A 6 4.73 -3.44 -20.87
C MET A 6 5.40 -3.46 -19.48
N TYR A 7 5.79 -4.64 -18.99
CA TYR A 7 6.34 -4.83 -17.63
C TYR A 7 7.75 -5.46 -17.64
N GLN A 8 8.42 -5.48 -18.78
CA GLN A 8 9.77 -6.05 -18.97
C GLN A 8 9.92 -7.48 -18.42
N GLY A 9 8.86 -8.28 -18.57
CA GLY A 9 8.84 -9.68 -18.10
C GLY A 9 8.65 -9.86 -16.60
N MET A 10 8.48 -8.79 -15.82
CA MET A 10 8.21 -8.88 -14.39
C MET A 10 6.78 -9.37 -14.12
N SER A 11 6.61 -10.23 -13.15
CA SER A 11 5.29 -10.63 -12.63
C SER A 11 4.70 -9.55 -11.73
N ILE A 12 3.37 -9.51 -11.62
CA ILE A 12 2.64 -8.53 -10.82
C ILE A 12 1.83 -9.25 -9.74
N GLY A 13 2.10 -8.91 -8.48
CA GLY A 13 1.33 -9.36 -7.33
C GLY A 13 0.59 -8.21 -6.66
N VAL A 14 -0.61 -8.47 -6.15
CA VAL A 14 -1.41 -7.50 -5.39
C VAL A 14 -1.63 -8.02 -3.98
N VAL A 15 -1.34 -7.19 -2.99
CA VAL A 15 -1.64 -7.41 -1.56
C VAL A 15 -2.83 -6.56 -1.17
N ILE A 16 -3.88 -7.19 -0.67
CA ILE A 16 -5.12 -6.53 -0.23
C ILE A 16 -5.29 -6.77 1.27
N PRO A 17 -4.81 -5.85 2.14
CA PRO A 17 -5.16 -5.89 3.55
C PRO A 17 -6.66 -5.60 3.71
N ALA A 18 -7.36 -6.45 4.46
CA ALA A 18 -8.80 -6.34 4.69
C ALA A 18 -9.15 -6.59 6.17
N LYS A 19 -10.06 -5.78 6.71
CA LYS A 19 -10.64 -5.99 8.04
C LYS A 19 -12.07 -5.48 8.05
N ASN A 20 -13.03 -6.40 8.12
CA ASN A 20 -14.47 -6.12 8.05
C ASN A 20 -14.86 -5.38 6.75
N GLU A 21 -14.40 -5.94 5.62
CA GLU A 21 -14.64 -5.42 4.28
C GLU A 21 -15.54 -6.34 3.42
N ALA A 22 -16.37 -7.16 4.06
CA ALA A 22 -17.27 -8.08 3.35
C ALA A 22 -18.15 -7.38 2.32
N LYS A 23 -18.50 -6.12 2.55
CA LYS A 23 -19.30 -5.31 1.63
C LYS A 23 -18.55 -4.88 0.37
N HIS A 24 -17.25 -4.59 0.47
CA HIS A 24 -16.47 -3.97 -0.60
C HIS A 24 -15.53 -4.94 -1.30
N LEU A 25 -14.98 -5.91 -0.57
CA LEU A 25 -13.97 -6.83 -1.09
C LEU A 25 -14.37 -7.57 -2.37
N PRO A 26 -15.61 -8.08 -2.55
CA PRO A 26 -15.98 -8.75 -3.80
C PRO A 26 -15.92 -7.84 -5.02
N ASP A 27 -16.27 -6.56 -4.85
CA ASP A 27 -16.21 -5.56 -5.92
C ASP A 27 -14.75 -5.20 -6.24
N VAL A 28 -13.93 -5.01 -5.20
CA VAL A 28 -12.48 -4.78 -5.36
C VAL A 28 -11.85 -5.92 -6.16
N LEU A 29 -12.10 -7.18 -5.79
CA LEU A 29 -11.52 -8.34 -6.47
C LEU A 29 -11.95 -8.43 -7.95
N ARG A 30 -13.21 -8.10 -8.27
CA ARG A 30 -13.70 -8.08 -9.67
C ARG A 30 -13.06 -6.99 -10.54
N THR A 31 -12.53 -5.95 -9.93
CA THR A 31 -11.89 -4.83 -10.66
C THR A 31 -10.38 -5.02 -10.84
N ILE A 32 -9.79 -6.06 -10.27
CA ILE A 32 -8.37 -6.36 -10.46
C ILE A 32 -8.10 -6.65 -11.95
N PRO A 33 -7.15 -5.94 -12.58
CA PRO A 33 -6.88 -6.13 -14.00
C PRO A 33 -6.29 -7.52 -14.32
N ASP A 34 -6.58 -8.04 -15.53
CA ASP A 34 -6.12 -9.33 -16.02
C ASP A 34 -4.59 -9.47 -16.11
N PHE A 35 -3.85 -8.38 -16.06
CA PHE A 35 -2.38 -8.43 -16.06
C PHE A 35 -1.79 -8.80 -14.70
N VAL A 36 -2.57 -8.83 -13.63
CA VAL A 36 -2.12 -9.25 -12.30
C VAL A 36 -2.01 -10.77 -12.27
N ASP A 37 -0.84 -11.28 -11.84
CA ASP A 37 -0.55 -12.73 -11.81
C ASP A 37 -1.04 -13.39 -10.53
N LYS A 38 -0.93 -12.69 -9.40
CA LYS A 38 -1.31 -13.20 -8.07
C LYS A 38 -1.99 -12.13 -7.25
N VAL A 39 -3.04 -12.50 -6.55
CA VAL A 39 -3.72 -11.64 -5.57
C VAL A 39 -3.66 -12.33 -4.22
N VAL A 40 -3.19 -11.63 -3.20
CA VAL A 40 -3.16 -12.08 -1.80
C VAL A 40 -4.05 -11.17 -0.98
N VAL A 41 -5.13 -11.71 -0.45
CA VAL A 41 -5.99 -11.04 0.53
C VAL A 41 -5.50 -11.40 1.93
N VAL A 42 -5.24 -10.40 2.76
CA VAL A 42 -4.86 -10.62 4.16
C VAL A 42 -5.99 -10.15 5.06
N ASP A 43 -6.71 -11.12 5.62
CA ASP A 43 -7.82 -10.90 6.56
C ASP A 43 -7.26 -10.73 7.98
N ASP A 44 -7.25 -9.50 8.49
CA ASP A 44 -6.72 -9.16 9.81
C ASP A 44 -7.78 -9.32 10.92
N GLY A 45 -8.33 -10.52 11.04
CA GLY A 45 -9.27 -10.87 12.10
C GLY A 45 -10.66 -10.27 11.90
N SER A 46 -11.22 -10.37 10.69
CA SER A 46 -12.59 -9.92 10.41
C SER A 46 -13.64 -10.82 11.09
N THR A 47 -14.74 -10.18 11.49
CA THR A 47 -15.90 -10.84 12.13
C THR A 47 -17.14 -10.87 11.23
N ASP A 48 -17.10 -10.20 10.07
CA ASP A 48 -18.23 -10.03 9.14
C ASP A 48 -18.26 -11.04 7.99
N GLY A 49 -17.31 -11.98 7.97
CA GLY A 49 -17.19 -12.97 6.91
C GLY A 49 -16.32 -12.58 5.73
N THR A 50 -15.58 -11.46 5.80
CA THR A 50 -14.65 -10.99 4.76
C THR A 50 -13.77 -12.11 4.18
N GLY A 51 -13.13 -12.91 5.05
CA GLY A 51 -12.24 -13.99 4.63
C GLY A 51 -12.92 -15.16 3.89
N LYS A 52 -14.26 -15.18 3.80
CA LYS A 52 -15.01 -16.17 3.00
C LYS A 52 -15.30 -15.69 1.58
N LEU A 53 -15.00 -14.42 1.28
CA LEU A 53 -15.35 -13.75 0.03
C LEU A 53 -14.16 -13.51 -0.89
N VAL A 54 -13.02 -14.14 -0.62
CA VAL A 54 -11.76 -13.92 -1.35
C VAL A 54 -11.72 -14.57 -2.74
N GLY A 55 -12.68 -15.43 -3.07
CA GLY A 55 -12.76 -16.10 -4.37
C GLY A 55 -11.53 -16.95 -4.65
N GLU A 56 -10.90 -16.73 -5.81
CA GLU A 56 -9.69 -17.43 -6.25
C GLU A 56 -8.37 -16.82 -5.72
N ALA A 57 -8.45 -15.70 -4.98
CA ALA A 57 -7.28 -15.08 -4.39
C ALA A 57 -6.69 -15.92 -3.25
N GLU A 58 -5.38 -15.83 -3.05
CA GLU A 58 -4.72 -16.41 -1.88
C GLU A 58 -5.19 -15.72 -0.60
N LEU A 59 -5.56 -16.50 0.41
CA LEU A 59 -5.98 -15.97 1.71
C LEU A 59 -4.92 -16.20 2.78
N VAL A 60 -4.50 -15.11 3.41
CA VAL A 60 -3.72 -15.12 4.65
C VAL A 60 -4.62 -14.62 5.78
N ARG A 61 -4.59 -15.28 6.95
CA ARG A 61 -5.39 -14.89 8.12
C ARG A 61 -4.50 -14.48 9.26
N LEU A 62 -4.85 -13.34 9.88
CA LEU A 62 -4.24 -12.84 11.10
C LEU A 62 -5.34 -12.66 12.17
N GLU A 63 -4.93 -12.41 13.41
CA GLU A 63 -5.84 -12.27 14.55
C GLU A 63 -5.95 -10.82 15.05
N GLY A 64 -5.92 -9.83 14.14
CA GLY A 64 -6.02 -8.42 14.50
C GLY A 64 -4.66 -7.80 14.85
N GLU A 65 -3.63 -8.12 14.09
CA GLU A 65 -2.26 -7.64 14.30
C GLU A 65 -2.02 -6.22 13.77
N GLY A 66 -2.93 -5.71 12.95
CA GLY A 66 -2.89 -4.36 12.38
C GLY A 66 -2.47 -4.32 10.90
N VAL A 67 -2.81 -3.20 10.25
CA VAL A 67 -2.65 -3.04 8.79
C VAL A 67 -1.20 -3.22 8.31
N GLY A 68 -0.21 -2.80 9.08
CA GLY A 68 1.20 -3.02 8.74
C GLY A 68 1.58 -4.49 8.74
N ALA A 69 1.15 -5.25 9.76
CA ALA A 69 1.36 -6.69 9.82
C ALA A 69 0.64 -7.41 8.67
N ALA A 70 -0.56 -6.96 8.30
CA ALA A 70 -1.29 -7.51 7.17
C ALA A 70 -0.54 -7.30 5.85
N ILE A 71 0.00 -6.09 5.61
CA ILE A 71 0.79 -5.79 4.42
C ILE A 71 2.07 -6.63 4.39
N ASP A 72 2.80 -6.72 5.51
CA ASP A 72 4.01 -7.55 5.62
C ASP A 72 3.73 -9.02 5.32
N SER A 73 2.64 -9.57 5.86
CA SER A 73 2.24 -10.95 5.63
C SER A 73 1.88 -11.20 4.17
N GLY A 74 1.22 -10.24 3.54
CA GLY A 74 0.93 -10.29 2.10
C GLY A 74 2.19 -10.25 1.24
N HIS A 75 3.14 -9.38 1.55
CA HIS A 75 4.44 -9.33 0.85
C HIS A 75 5.23 -10.63 1.02
N LYS A 76 5.28 -11.19 2.23
CA LYS A 76 5.92 -12.48 2.48
C LYS A 76 5.27 -13.59 1.66
N ARG A 77 3.93 -13.61 1.59
CA ARG A 77 3.21 -14.60 0.78
C ARG A 77 3.53 -14.46 -0.70
N LEU A 78 3.64 -13.24 -1.24
CA LEU A 78 4.07 -13.04 -2.62
C LEU A 78 5.51 -13.52 -2.87
N LEU A 79 6.43 -13.34 -1.91
CA LEU A 79 7.79 -13.87 -2.00
C LEU A 79 7.83 -15.40 -2.08
N GLU A 80 6.84 -16.09 -1.48
CA GLU A 80 6.70 -17.56 -1.56
C GLU A 80 6.06 -18.01 -2.88
N LEU A 81 5.19 -17.18 -3.48
CA LEU A 81 4.43 -17.51 -4.70
C LEU A 81 5.18 -17.23 -6.00
N PHE A 82 6.22 -16.39 -5.96
CA PHE A 82 7.01 -16.01 -7.13
C PHE A 82 8.46 -16.45 -7.01
N ASP A 83 8.93 -17.22 -7.96
CA ASP A 83 10.36 -17.62 -8.04
C ASP A 83 11.24 -16.53 -8.65
N GLY A 84 10.68 -15.63 -9.47
CA GLY A 84 11.38 -14.59 -10.24
C GLY A 84 11.28 -13.18 -9.63
N GLU A 85 11.55 -12.21 -10.50
CA GLU A 85 11.33 -10.80 -10.17
C GLU A 85 9.86 -10.44 -10.34
N PHE A 86 9.35 -9.66 -9.40
CA PHE A 86 7.97 -9.19 -9.42
C PHE A 86 7.83 -7.80 -8.81
N VAL A 87 6.71 -7.15 -9.11
CA VAL A 87 6.26 -5.92 -8.45
C VAL A 87 5.10 -6.29 -7.52
N SER A 88 5.23 -5.94 -6.24
CA SER A 88 4.13 -6.06 -5.27
C SER A 88 3.39 -4.74 -5.15
N ILE A 89 2.09 -4.76 -5.39
CA ILE A 89 1.19 -3.61 -5.24
C ILE A 89 0.39 -3.79 -3.96
N VAL A 90 0.32 -2.76 -3.12
CA VAL A 90 -0.60 -2.71 -1.98
C VAL A 90 -1.83 -1.91 -2.38
N MET A 91 -3.00 -2.51 -2.26
CA MET A 91 -4.30 -1.91 -2.55
C MET A 91 -5.30 -2.27 -1.45
N ALA A 92 -5.96 -1.27 -0.85
CA ALA A 92 -6.90 -1.53 0.24
C ALA A 92 -8.17 -2.24 -0.22
N GLY A 93 -8.75 -3.09 0.63
CA GLY A 93 -9.99 -3.83 0.36
C GLY A 93 -11.27 -2.99 0.47
N ASP A 94 -11.17 -1.69 0.74
CA ASP A 94 -12.28 -0.75 0.98
C ASP A 94 -12.83 -0.06 -0.29
N GLY A 95 -12.23 -0.33 -1.46
CA GLY A 95 -12.65 0.23 -2.74
C GLY A 95 -12.23 1.70 -2.99
N GLN A 96 -11.38 2.29 -2.14
CA GLN A 96 -10.96 3.69 -2.30
C GLN A 96 -9.83 3.91 -3.32
N MET A 97 -9.29 2.84 -3.90
CA MET A 97 -8.17 2.89 -4.85
C MET A 97 -8.62 2.43 -6.24
N ASP A 98 -8.36 3.25 -7.25
CA ASP A 98 -8.69 2.92 -8.65
C ASP A 98 -7.67 1.92 -9.22
N PRO A 99 -8.08 0.71 -9.63
CA PRO A 99 -7.17 -0.27 -10.22
C PRO A 99 -6.50 0.21 -11.51
N SER A 100 -7.10 1.16 -12.23
CA SER A 100 -6.50 1.74 -13.44
C SER A 100 -5.18 2.48 -13.17
N ASP A 101 -4.94 2.91 -11.95
CA ASP A 101 -3.71 3.59 -11.54
C ASP A 101 -2.54 2.62 -11.31
N MET A 102 -2.77 1.29 -11.27
CA MET A 102 -1.71 0.29 -11.09
C MET A 102 -0.58 0.43 -12.10
N ILE A 103 -0.91 0.72 -13.36
CA ILE A 103 0.09 0.89 -14.43
C ILE A 103 1.05 2.04 -14.12
N ALA A 104 0.53 3.16 -13.60
CA ALA A 104 1.35 4.30 -13.20
C ALA A 104 2.31 3.96 -12.03
N LEU A 105 1.86 3.09 -11.11
CA LEU A 105 2.69 2.60 -10.00
C LEU A 105 3.76 1.60 -10.46
N ILE A 106 3.44 0.72 -11.40
CA ILE A 106 4.36 -0.32 -11.90
C ILE A 106 5.47 0.27 -12.77
N LYS A 107 5.12 1.18 -13.68
CA LYS A 107 6.00 1.69 -14.74
C LYS A 107 7.37 2.18 -14.25
N PRO A 108 7.49 2.97 -13.15
CA PRO A 108 8.81 3.40 -12.68
C PRO A 108 9.69 2.24 -12.17
N ILE A 109 9.10 1.16 -11.67
CA ILE A 109 9.83 -0.03 -11.21
C ILE A 109 10.28 -0.84 -12.41
N SER A 110 9.38 -1.19 -13.32
CA SER A 110 9.70 -1.98 -14.51
C SER A 110 10.72 -1.30 -15.43
N SER A 111 10.79 0.04 -15.43
CA SER A 111 11.80 0.81 -16.14
C SER A 111 13.07 1.11 -15.33
N ASN A 112 13.27 0.43 -14.20
CA ASN A 112 14.42 0.59 -13.29
C ASN A 112 14.67 2.04 -12.82
N GLN A 113 13.63 2.85 -12.74
CA GLN A 113 13.71 4.26 -12.27
C GLN A 113 13.45 4.39 -10.76
N ALA A 114 12.79 3.41 -10.14
CA ALA A 114 12.49 3.36 -8.73
C ALA A 114 12.45 1.91 -8.23
N HIS A 115 12.62 1.72 -6.92
CA HIS A 115 12.41 0.44 -6.24
C HIS A 115 11.11 0.44 -5.44
N HIS A 116 10.63 1.63 -5.09
CA HIS A 116 9.33 1.84 -4.45
C HIS A 116 8.63 3.03 -5.10
N VAL A 117 7.33 2.86 -5.37
CA VAL A 117 6.49 3.91 -5.94
C VAL A 117 5.30 4.12 -5.02
N LYS A 118 5.08 5.37 -4.66
CA LYS A 118 3.99 5.80 -3.79
C LYS A 118 2.96 6.59 -4.57
N GLY A 119 1.69 6.23 -4.41
CA GLY A 119 0.59 7.03 -4.91
C GLY A 119 0.49 8.39 -4.21
N GLU A 120 0.16 9.42 -4.96
CA GLU A 120 -0.11 10.78 -4.49
C GLU A 120 -1.51 11.19 -4.90
N ARG A 121 -2.39 11.41 -3.94
CA ARG A 121 -3.80 11.76 -4.19
C ARG A 121 -3.90 13.24 -4.57
N LEU A 122 -4.15 13.53 -5.85
CA LEU A 122 -4.20 14.89 -6.36
C LEU A 122 -5.48 15.64 -5.95
N ASP A 123 -6.61 14.93 -5.81
CA ASP A 123 -7.93 15.52 -5.57
C ASP A 123 -8.23 15.84 -4.09
N ARG A 124 -7.27 16.34 -3.36
CA ARG A 124 -7.46 16.71 -1.95
C ARG A 124 -8.33 17.95 -1.74
N ALA A 125 -8.53 18.77 -2.77
CA ALA A 125 -8.98 20.14 -2.59
C ALA A 125 -10.48 20.28 -2.25
N GLY A 126 -11.35 19.33 -2.59
CA GLY A 126 -12.81 19.51 -2.49
C GLY A 126 -13.52 18.69 -1.38
N LYS A 127 -12.98 17.55 -0.95
CA LYS A 127 -13.71 16.58 -0.13
C LYS A 127 -13.07 16.26 1.23
N MET A 128 -11.86 16.71 1.49
CA MET A 128 -11.15 16.40 2.74
C MET A 128 -11.37 17.49 3.80
N PRO A 129 -11.83 17.16 5.02
CA PRO A 129 -11.93 18.10 6.12
C PRO A 129 -10.61 18.83 6.42
N LEU A 130 -10.67 20.12 6.75
CA LEU A 130 -9.48 20.98 6.99
C LEU A 130 -8.53 20.40 8.04
N ILE A 131 -9.04 19.81 9.10
CA ILE A 131 -8.22 19.18 10.16
C ILE A 131 -7.42 17.98 9.62
N ARG A 132 -7.98 17.21 8.70
CA ARG A 132 -7.26 16.12 8.02
C ARG A 132 -6.20 16.64 7.07
N ARG A 133 -6.48 17.72 6.32
CA ARG A 133 -5.49 18.37 5.45
C ARG A 133 -4.30 18.83 6.25
N PHE A 134 -4.54 19.50 7.40
CA PHE A 134 -3.46 19.94 8.30
C PHE A 134 -2.65 18.76 8.85
N GLY A 135 -3.31 17.71 9.35
CA GLY A 135 -2.63 16.51 9.84
C GLY A 135 -1.79 15.81 8.76
N THR A 136 -2.31 15.68 7.54
CA THR A 136 -1.56 15.12 6.39
C THR A 136 -0.37 15.98 6.02
N PHE A 137 -0.53 17.31 6.00
CA PHE A 137 0.56 18.24 5.73
C PHE A 137 1.69 18.11 6.77
N LEU A 138 1.34 18.12 8.06
CA LEU A 138 2.31 17.99 9.14
C LEU A 138 3.07 16.64 9.05
N LEU A 139 2.36 15.52 8.88
CA LEU A 139 2.99 14.21 8.74
C LEU A 139 3.86 14.11 7.49
N SER A 140 3.42 14.66 6.36
CA SER A 140 4.24 14.66 5.14
C SER A 140 5.50 15.50 5.30
N THR A 141 5.42 16.61 6.03
CA THR A 141 6.60 17.44 6.35
C THR A 141 7.58 16.69 7.25
N LEU A 142 7.10 16.08 8.34
CA LEU A 142 7.95 15.26 9.22
C LEU A 142 8.57 14.07 8.49
N THR A 143 7.79 13.39 7.65
CA THR A 143 8.30 12.28 6.83
C THR A 143 9.34 12.76 5.82
N THR A 144 9.14 13.94 5.21
CA THR A 144 10.14 14.59 4.33
C THR A 144 11.46 14.82 5.05
N LEU A 145 11.41 15.35 6.28
CA LEU A 145 12.61 15.57 7.08
C LEU A 145 13.30 14.25 7.45
N ALA A 146 12.54 13.26 7.89
CA ALA A 146 13.07 11.95 8.25
C ALA A 146 13.67 11.18 7.04
N CYS A 147 13.06 11.33 5.85
CA CYS A 147 13.53 10.67 4.64
C CYS A 147 14.63 11.43 3.87
N GLY A 148 14.87 12.71 4.18
CA GLY A 148 15.79 13.56 3.41
C GLY A 148 15.35 13.82 1.96
N GLN A 149 14.10 13.52 1.60
CA GLN A 149 13.52 13.73 0.28
C GLN A 149 12.05 14.14 0.36
N THR A 150 11.54 14.88 -0.63
CA THR A 150 10.17 15.41 -0.61
C THR A 150 9.13 14.30 -0.65
N ILE A 151 8.30 14.20 0.39
CA ILE A 151 7.16 13.31 0.50
C ILE A 151 5.87 14.14 0.52
N ARG A 152 5.09 14.10 -0.55
CA ARG A 152 3.89 14.94 -0.69
C ARG A 152 2.64 14.34 -0.06
N ASP A 153 2.47 13.02 -0.13
CA ASP A 153 1.37 12.29 0.51
C ASP A 153 1.85 11.06 1.26
N SER A 154 2.35 11.26 2.48
CA SER A 154 2.84 10.17 3.33
C SER A 154 1.75 9.16 3.72
N GLN A 155 0.47 9.54 3.64
CA GLN A 155 -0.67 8.75 4.12
C GLN A 155 -1.37 7.93 3.02
N CYS A 156 -0.98 8.05 1.76
CA CYS A 156 -1.52 7.21 0.71
C CYS A 156 -1.03 5.77 0.89
N GLY A 157 -1.92 4.81 1.02
CA GLY A 157 -1.58 3.38 1.14
C GLY A 157 -1.38 2.67 -0.21
N TYR A 158 -1.70 3.32 -1.33
CA TYR A 158 -1.54 2.75 -2.66
C TYR A 158 -0.08 2.85 -3.09
N THR A 159 0.61 1.73 -3.12
CA THR A 159 2.05 1.67 -3.34
C THR A 159 2.43 0.48 -4.21
N ALA A 160 3.58 0.56 -4.86
CA ALA A 160 4.23 -0.57 -5.52
C ALA A 160 5.67 -0.70 -5.03
N THR A 161 6.15 -1.93 -4.84
CA THR A 161 7.48 -2.24 -4.34
C THR A 161 8.10 -3.37 -5.15
N SER A 162 9.37 -3.25 -5.54
CA SER A 162 10.09 -4.31 -6.25
C SER A 162 10.38 -5.50 -5.32
N SER A 163 10.42 -6.70 -5.89
CA SER A 163 10.81 -7.92 -5.15
C SER A 163 12.23 -7.83 -4.58
N GLU A 164 13.12 -7.06 -5.18
CA GLU A 164 14.47 -6.81 -4.69
C GLU A 164 14.46 -6.17 -3.29
N VAL A 165 13.65 -5.12 -3.09
CA VAL A 165 13.43 -4.51 -1.77
C VAL A 165 12.86 -5.54 -0.79
N LEU A 166 11.82 -6.27 -1.19
CA LEU A 166 11.14 -7.22 -0.30
C LEU A 166 12.05 -8.36 0.14
N LYS A 167 12.93 -8.86 -0.75
CA LYS A 167 13.92 -9.90 -0.44
C LYS A 167 14.97 -9.44 0.57
N SER A 168 15.30 -8.15 0.57
CA SER A 168 16.29 -7.55 1.50
C SER A 168 15.67 -7.02 2.79
N TRP A 169 14.34 -7.06 2.93
CA TRP A 169 13.62 -6.38 4.00
C TRP A 169 13.76 -7.05 5.36
N ASN A 170 14.02 -6.25 6.41
CA ASN A 170 14.03 -6.74 7.78
C ASN A 170 12.62 -6.77 8.38
N TRP A 171 11.92 -7.88 8.21
CA TRP A 171 10.55 -8.08 8.66
C TRP A 171 10.36 -8.04 10.18
N ASN A 172 11.43 -8.23 10.97
CA ASN A 172 11.32 -8.28 12.42
C ASN A 172 11.15 -6.91 13.08
N SER A 173 11.47 -5.84 12.35
CA SER A 173 11.39 -4.46 12.85
C SER A 173 10.19 -3.68 12.29
N SER A 174 9.26 -4.33 11.61
CA SER A 174 8.14 -3.67 10.94
C SER A 174 7.15 -3.00 11.88
N TRP A 175 6.67 -1.81 11.46
CA TRP A 175 5.61 -1.10 12.16
C TRP A 175 4.24 -1.70 11.85
N LYS A 176 3.54 -2.22 12.85
CA LYS A 176 2.29 -2.99 12.66
C LYS A 176 1.04 -2.13 12.46
N GLY A 177 1.03 -0.88 12.91
CA GLY A 177 -0.15 -0.01 12.90
C GLY A 177 -0.24 0.96 11.73
N TYR A 178 -1.16 1.93 11.83
CA TYR A 178 -1.45 2.93 10.79
C TYR A 178 -0.28 3.85 10.40
N GLY A 179 0.80 3.95 11.17
CA GLY A 179 2.03 4.65 10.81
C GLY A 179 2.90 3.93 9.78
N TYR A 180 2.50 2.73 9.37
CA TYR A 180 3.22 1.87 8.43
C TYR A 180 3.74 2.58 7.17
N PRO A 181 2.96 3.40 6.42
CA PRO A 181 3.48 4.04 5.22
C PRO A 181 4.64 5.01 5.49
N ASN A 182 4.58 5.72 6.62
CA ASN A 182 5.65 6.66 7.02
C ASN A 182 6.92 5.89 7.42
N TRP A 183 6.75 4.83 8.20
CA TRP A 183 7.85 3.97 8.63
C TRP A 183 8.55 3.30 7.44
N TRP A 184 7.79 2.79 6.48
CA TRP A 184 8.35 2.21 5.25
C TRP A 184 9.17 3.22 4.45
N LEU A 185 8.65 4.43 4.23
CA LEU A 185 9.37 5.47 3.50
C LEU A 185 10.69 5.84 4.20
N MET A 186 10.69 5.97 5.52
CA MET A 186 11.89 6.24 6.30
C MET A 186 12.91 5.11 6.11
N ARG A 187 12.52 3.85 6.30
CA ARG A 187 13.42 2.69 6.15
C ARG A 187 13.93 2.51 4.73
N LEU A 188 13.10 2.75 3.72
CA LEU A 188 13.53 2.74 2.32
C LEU A 188 14.62 3.81 2.08
N SER A 189 14.40 5.03 2.59
CA SER A 189 15.35 6.12 2.44
C SER A 189 16.68 5.84 3.16
N GLU A 190 16.64 5.33 4.40
CA GLU A 190 17.82 4.93 5.16
C GLU A 190 18.67 3.87 4.44
N ASN A 191 18.04 2.95 3.72
CA ASN A 191 18.71 1.90 2.95
C ASN A 191 19.07 2.34 1.51
N GLY A 192 18.88 3.60 1.16
CA GLY A 192 19.26 4.15 -0.15
C GLY A 192 18.37 3.71 -1.31
N TRP A 193 17.18 3.16 -1.04
CA TRP A 193 16.25 2.75 -2.09
C TRP A 193 15.63 3.96 -2.81
N ARG A 194 15.55 3.89 -4.14
CA ARG A 194 14.96 4.95 -4.95
C ARG A 194 13.44 4.94 -4.82
N ILE A 195 12.88 6.06 -4.35
CA ILE A 195 11.43 6.26 -4.19
C ILE A 195 10.95 7.24 -5.23
N LYS A 196 9.82 6.95 -5.89
CA LYS A 196 9.08 7.87 -6.75
C LYS A 196 7.64 8.04 -6.29
N HIS A 197 7.06 9.16 -6.68
CA HIS A 197 5.66 9.48 -6.45
C HIS A 197 4.94 9.58 -7.79
N VAL A 198 3.71 9.04 -7.85
CA VAL A 198 2.85 9.13 -9.03
C VAL A 198 1.45 9.59 -8.62
N PRO A 199 0.77 10.40 -9.43
CA PRO A 199 -0.59 10.79 -9.16
C PRO A 199 -1.52 9.58 -9.22
N VAL A 200 -2.42 9.48 -8.23
CA VAL A 200 -3.48 8.46 -8.18
C VAL A 200 -4.81 9.10 -7.83
N LYS A 201 -5.88 8.52 -8.33
CA LYS A 201 -7.24 8.94 -7.99
C LYS A 201 -7.61 8.43 -6.60
N ALA A 202 -8.35 9.23 -5.85
CA ALA A 202 -8.95 8.81 -4.59
C ALA A 202 -10.47 8.72 -4.78
N ILE A 203 -11.03 7.53 -4.55
CA ILE A 203 -12.47 7.30 -4.59
C ILE A 203 -13.02 7.52 -3.18
N TYR A 204 -13.90 8.52 -3.01
CA TYR A 204 -14.53 8.84 -1.73
C TYR A 204 -16.03 8.55 -1.81
N GLU A 205 -16.45 7.37 -1.42
CA GLU A 205 -17.86 6.94 -1.40
C GLU A 205 -18.45 6.88 0.02
N GLY A 206 -18.10 7.86 0.88
CA GLY A 206 -18.71 7.99 2.20
C GLY A 206 -18.16 7.06 3.29
N GLN A 207 -17.06 6.35 3.04
CA GLN A 207 -16.41 5.49 4.04
C GLN A 207 -15.89 6.33 5.23
N LYS A 208 -16.15 5.85 6.45
CA LYS A 208 -15.62 6.47 7.67
C LYS A 208 -14.19 6.00 7.93
N SER A 209 -13.27 6.95 8.06
CA SER A 209 -11.90 6.60 8.48
C SER A 209 -11.86 6.07 9.90
N GLY A 210 -11.26 4.91 10.12
CA GLY A 210 -10.99 4.36 11.44
C GLY A 210 -9.87 5.05 12.22
N ILE A 211 -9.17 6.02 11.63
CA ILE A 211 -8.02 6.69 12.24
C ILE A 211 -8.50 7.78 13.22
N ARG A 212 -8.17 7.64 14.50
CA ARG A 212 -8.33 8.69 15.52
C ARG A 212 -7.12 9.63 15.48
N ILE A 213 -7.25 10.80 14.84
CA ILE A 213 -6.16 11.75 14.58
C ILE A 213 -5.41 12.13 15.87
N VAL A 214 -6.13 12.36 16.99
CA VAL A 214 -5.56 12.80 18.27
C VAL A 214 -4.58 11.78 18.87
N SER A 215 -4.84 10.48 18.71
CA SER A 215 -3.94 9.42 19.21
C SER A 215 -2.90 8.96 18.17
N PHE A 216 -3.20 9.17 16.91
CA PHE A 216 -2.35 8.75 15.79
C PHE A 216 -1.16 9.71 15.57
N LEU A 217 -1.44 11.02 15.54
CA LEU A 217 -0.44 12.03 15.20
C LEU A 217 0.79 12.01 16.14
N PRO A 218 0.64 12.00 17.50
CA PRO A 218 1.81 11.94 18.38
C PRO A 218 2.65 10.67 18.22
N LYS A 219 1.99 9.50 18.04
CA LYS A 219 2.70 8.22 17.88
C LYS A 219 3.55 8.19 16.63
N VAL A 220 2.99 8.66 15.50
CA VAL A 220 3.74 8.66 14.23
C VAL A 220 4.80 9.74 14.21
N SER A 221 4.53 10.90 14.81
CA SER A 221 5.55 11.96 14.96
C SER A 221 6.75 11.47 15.76
N LEU A 222 6.51 10.78 16.89
CA LEU A 222 7.58 10.20 17.71
C LEU A 222 8.38 9.09 16.97
N MET A 223 7.73 8.33 16.11
CA MET A 223 8.40 7.31 15.29
C MET A 223 9.34 7.92 14.24
N LEU A 224 9.06 9.14 13.78
CA LEU A 224 9.82 9.84 12.74
C LEU A 224 10.95 10.71 13.29
N LEU A 225 11.05 10.87 14.61
CA LEU A 225 12.11 11.58 15.32
C LEU A 225 13.19 10.62 15.82
#